data_e09e7bdcfc033a0264a33ec943dbf210
#
_entry.id   e09e7bdcfc033a0264a33ec943dbf210
#
_cell.length_a   1.000
_cell.length_b   1.000
_cell.length_c   1.000
_cell.angle_alpha   90.00
_cell.angle_beta   90.00
_cell.angle_gamma   90.00
#
_symmetry.space_group_name_H-M   'P 1'
#
loop_
_entity.id
_entity.type
_entity.pdbx_description
1 polymer ?
#
loop_
_entity_poly.entity_id
_entity_poly.type
_entity_poly.pdbx_seq_one_letter_code
_entity_poly.pdbx_strand_id
1 'polypeptide(L)' 'MADVTDDGVFGKIEALVNEEHRLYGQTTLSDHDRVRLEDIKVALDRYWDLLRQRRAKREFGDDPEKAALRPASVVERYEQ' A
#
# COMPACT_ATOMS: atom_id res chain seq x y z
N MET A 1 -3.69 18.25 3.72
CA MET A 1 -3.36 17.59 4.93
C MET A 1 -3.23 16.09 4.70
N ALA A 2 -2.14 15.55 5.08
CA ALA A 2 -1.89 14.15 4.81
C ALA A 2 -2.85 13.28 5.63
N ASP A 3 -3.40 12.28 4.97
CA ASP A 3 -4.27 11.33 5.62
C ASP A 3 -3.42 10.21 6.19
N VAL A 4 -2.80 10.49 7.33
CA VAL A 4 -1.99 9.47 8.00
C VAL A 4 -2.80 8.75 9.07
N THR A 5 -4.12 8.84 9.00
CA THR A 5 -5.02 8.03 9.82
C THR A 5 -5.18 6.66 9.17
N ASP A 6 -5.60 5.68 9.96
CA ASP A 6 -5.87 4.34 9.42
C ASP A 6 -6.92 4.40 8.32
N ASP A 7 -7.97 5.21 8.50
CA ASP A 7 -9.01 5.34 7.48
C ASP A 7 -8.44 5.90 6.18
N GLY A 8 -7.54 6.88 6.27
CA GLY A 8 -6.91 7.43 5.09
C GLY A 8 -6.08 6.40 4.34
N VAL A 9 -5.35 5.57 5.09
CA VAL A 9 -4.55 4.50 4.48
C VAL A 9 -5.45 3.45 3.83
N PHE A 10 -6.52 3.05 4.52
CA PHE A 10 -7.47 2.09 3.95
C PHE A 10 -8.12 2.64 2.68
N GLY A 11 -8.41 3.94 2.63
CA GLY A 11 -8.96 4.55 1.43
C GLY A 11 -8.02 4.42 0.24
N LYS A 12 -6.72 4.60 0.46
CA LYS A 12 -5.73 4.44 -0.60
C LYS A 12 -5.61 2.98 -1.04
N ILE A 13 -5.64 2.06 -0.09
CA ILE A 13 -5.61 0.63 -0.40
C ILE A 13 -6.83 0.25 -1.24
N GLU A 14 -8.01 0.73 -0.85
CA GLU A 14 -9.23 0.42 -1.57
C GLU A 14 -9.18 0.93 -3.01
N ALA A 15 -8.69 2.15 -3.20
CA ALA A 15 -8.57 2.71 -4.55
C ALA A 15 -7.64 1.87 -5.42
N LEU A 16 -6.53 1.41 -4.85
CA LEU A 16 -5.57 0.59 -5.59
C LEU A 16 -6.14 -0.80 -5.89
N VAL A 17 -6.84 -1.40 -4.94
CA VAL A 17 -7.49 -2.71 -5.16
C VAL A 17 -8.54 -2.60 -6.24
N ASN A 18 -9.32 -1.52 -6.26
CA ASN A 18 -10.34 -1.33 -7.28
C ASN A 18 -9.71 -1.17 -8.66
N GLU A 19 -8.61 -0.45 -8.75
CA GLU A 19 -7.89 -0.31 -10.01
C GLU A 19 -7.34 -1.66 -10.47
N GLU A 20 -6.79 -2.43 -9.54
CA GLU A 20 -6.26 -3.76 -9.84
C GLU A 20 -7.36 -4.66 -10.41
N HIS A 21 -8.52 -4.67 -9.77
CA HIS A 21 -9.65 -5.48 -10.26
C HIS A 21 -10.07 -5.06 -11.65
N ARG A 22 -10.09 -3.75 -11.91
CA ARG A 22 -10.47 -3.26 -13.22
C ARG A 22 -9.49 -3.71 -14.30
N LEU A 23 -8.20 -3.68 -13.98
CA LEU A 23 -7.18 -4.12 -14.93
C LEU A 23 -7.26 -5.62 -15.19
N TYR A 24 -7.44 -6.42 -14.14
CA TYR A 24 -7.57 -7.86 -14.30
C TYR A 24 -8.84 -8.27 -15.05
N GLY A 25 -9.84 -7.39 -15.08
CA GLY A 25 -11.07 -7.66 -15.80
C GLY A 25 -10.95 -7.48 -17.31
N GLN A 26 -9.83 -6.98 -17.80
CA GLN A 26 -9.65 -6.76 -19.22
C GLN A 26 -9.27 -8.06 -19.93
N THR A 27 -9.75 -8.20 -21.17
CA THR A 27 -9.46 -9.39 -21.95
C THR A 27 -7.97 -9.50 -22.29
N THR A 28 -7.37 -8.35 -22.60
CA THR A 28 -5.96 -8.30 -22.98
C THR A 28 -5.30 -7.17 -22.20
N LEU A 29 -4.11 -7.43 -21.65
CA LEU A 29 -3.34 -6.43 -20.96
C LEU A 29 -2.23 -5.93 -21.86
N SER A 30 -2.11 -4.62 -21.99
CA SER A 30 -0.97 -4.01 -22.66
C SER A 30 0.26 -4.08 -21.76
N ASP A 31 1.43 -3.80 -22.32
CA ASP A 31 2.64 -3.71 -21.51
C ASP A 31 2.51 -2.62 -20.46
N HIS A 32 1.88 -1.51 -20.80
CA HIS A 32 1.62 -0.43 -19.86
C HIS A 32 0.75 -0.93 -18.70
N ASP A 33 -0.27 -1.71 -19.00
CA ASP A 33 -1.16 -2.25 -17.95
C ASP A 33 -0.41 -3.19 -17.03
N ARG A 34 0.51 -3.99 -17.56
CA ARG A 34 1.29 -4.92 -16.76
C ARG A 34 2.22 -4.17 -15.80
N VAL A 35 2.85 -3.10 -16.30
CA VAL A 35 3.70 -2.26 -15.47
C VAL A 35 2.85 -1.62 -14.37
N ARG A 36 1.66 -1.14 -14.71
CA ARG A 36 0.78 -0.51 -13.73
C ARG A 36 0.37 -1.52 -12.65
N LEU A 37 0.06 -2.76 -13.03
CA LEU A 37 -0.28 -3.79 -12.05
C LEU A 37 0.87 -4.06 -11.08
N GLU A 38 2.09 -4.08 -11.59
CA GLU A 38 3.25 -4.28 -10.73
C GLU A 38 3.40 -3.09 -9.77
N ASP A 39 3.21 -1.88 -10.27
CA ASP A 39 3.29 -0.68 -9.43
C ASP A 39 2.23 -0.71 -8.33
N ILE A 40 1.02 -1.16 -8.66
CA ILE A 40 -0.06 -1.27 -7.69
C ILE A 40 0.31 -2.27 -6.60
N LYS A 41 0.86 -3.41 -7.00
CA LYS A 41 1.26 -4.43 -6.04
C LYS A 41 2.28 -3.90 -5.05
N VAL A 42 3.29 -3.19 -5.55
CA VAL A 42 4.32 -2.60 -4.69
C VAL A 42 3.71 -1.56 -3.77
N ALA A 43 2.83 -0.71 -4.31
CA ALA A 43 2.18 0.33 -3.50
C ALA A 43 1.33 -0.29 -2.40
N LEU A 44 0.59 -1.37 -2.70
CA LEU A 44 -0.21 -2.05 -1.70
C LEU A 44 0.65 -2.59 -0.57
N ASP A 45 1.80 -3.20 -0.91
CA ASP A 45 2.71 -3.72 0.11
C ASP A 45 3.18 -2.60 1.03
N ARG A 46 3.47 -1.42 0.46
CA ARG A 46 3.94 -0.29 1.26
C ARG A 46 2.85 0.26 2.18
N TYR A 47 1.60 0.31 1.71
CA TYR A 47 0.50 0.78 2.55
C TYR A 47 0.15 -0.21 3.64
N TRP A 48 0.20 -1.52 3.37
CA TRP A 48 0.01 -2.52 4.41
C TRP A 48 1.11 -2.45 5.45
N ASP A 49 2.36 -2.22 5.00
CA ASP A 49 3.47 -2.01 5.92
C ASP A 49 3.22 -0.80 6.81
N LEU A 50 2.71 0.28 6.23
CA LEU A 50 2.41 1.49 6.99
C LEU A 50 1.38 1.20 8.09
N LEU A 51 0.34 0.45 7.77
CA LEU A 51 -0.65 0.06 8.78
C LEU A 51 -0.03 -0.75 9.91
N ARG A 52 0.86 -1.67 9.57
CA ARG A 52 1.55 -2.46 10.60
C ARG A 52 2.40 -1.57 11.50
N GLN A 53 3.09 -0.59 10.91
CA GLN A 53 3.87 0.37 11.70
C GLN A 53 2.99 1.16 12.64
N ARG A 54 1.86 1.65 12.14
CA ARG A 54 0.94 2.44 12.96
C ARG A 54 0.40 1.62 14.12
N ARG A 55 0.05 0.36 13.86
CA ARG A 55 -0.44 -0.52 14.89
C ARG A 55 0.63 -0.78 15.95
N ALA A 56 1.86 -1.04 15.52
CA ALA A 56 2.96 -1.29 16.45
C ALA A 56 3.20 -0.09 17.35
N LYS A 57 3.14 1.11 16.78
CA LYS A 57 3.35 2.31 17.59
C LYS A 57 2.26 2.47 18.63
N ARG A 58 1.01 2.20 18.27
CA ARG A 58 -0.08 2.28 19.26
C ARG A 58 0.11 1.27 20.36
N GLU A 59 0.55 0.06 20.04
CA GLU A 59 0.73 -0.99 21.03
C GLU A 59 1.85 -0.68 22.01
N PHE A 60 2.84 0.10 21.56
CA PHE A 60 3.96 0.48 22.43
C PHE A 60 3.80 1.88 23.01
N GLY A 61 2.62 2.49 22.87
CA GLY A 61 2.37 3.80 23.45
C GLY A 61 3.01 4.95 22.70
N ASP A 62 3.47 4.71 21.48
CA ASP A 62 4.05 5.76 20.64
C ASP A 62 2.96 6.34 19.73
N ASP A 63 3.31 7.41 19.04
CA ASP A 63 2.39 8.15 18.18
C ASP A 63 2.31 7.47 16.80
N PRO A 64 1.14 6.93 16.42
CA PRO A 64 0.99 6.28 15.11
C PRO A 64 1.29 7.24 13.94
N GLU A 65 1.11 8.54 14.14
CA GLU A 65 1.34 9.50 13.07
C GLU A 65 2.81 9.66 12.72
N LYS A 66 3.70 9.11 13.55
CA LYS A 66 5.12 9.09 13.24
C LYS A 66 5.49 8.00 12.25
N ALA A 67 4.58 7.08 11.98
CA ALA A 67 4.82 6.05 10.97
C ALA A 67 4.81 6.68 9.58
N ALA A 68 5.63 6.16 8.69
CA ALA A 68 5.76 6.70 7.33
C ALA A 68 5.97 5.58 6.34
N LEU A 69 5.60 5.84 5.09
CA LEU A 69 5.84 4.89 4.02
C LEU A 69 7.35 4.62 3.90
N ARG A 70 7.72 3.35 3.89
CA ARG A 70 9.10 2.97 3.72
C ARG A 70 9.37 2.64 2.25
N PRO A 71 10.63 2.75 1.80
CA PRO A 71 10.94 2.43 0.41
C PRO A 71 10.53 1.01 0.05
N ALA A 72 10.14 0.83 -1.22
CA ALA A 72 9.71 -0.48 -1.71
C ALA A 72 10.77 -1.54 -1.46
N SER A 73 12.05 -1.20 -1.63
CA SER A 73 13.13 -2.15 -1.42
C SER A 73 13.17 -2.70 0.00
N VAL A 74 12.78 -1.88 0.98
CA VAL A 74 12.73 -2.33 2.39
C VAL A 74 11.53 -3.23 2.61
N VAL A 75 10.37 -2.83 2.11
CA VAL A 75 9.12 -3.58 2.33
C VAL A 75 9.17 -4.93 1.66
N GLU A 76 9.65 -4.97 0.42
CA GLU A 76 9.68 -6.22 -0.35
C GLU A 76 10.65 -7.23 0.24
N ARG A 77 11.63 -6.76 0.98
CA ARG A 77 12.60 -7.65 1.61
C ARG A 77 11.98 -8.51 2.69
N TYR A 78 10.92 -8.03 3.31
CA TYR A 78 10.23 -8.76 4.35
C TYR A 78 9.46 -9.96 3.84
N GLU A 79 9.15 -9.97 2.55
CA GLU A 79 8.31 -11.01 1.99
C GLU A 79 9.09 -12.20 1.47
N GLN A 80 10.39 -12.15 1.61
CA GLN A 80 11.26 -13.23 1.10
C GLN A 80 11.70 -14.16 2.19
#